data_d733f11a376c4cc62ce06317dccb89fb
#
_entry.id   d733f11a376c4cc62ce06317dccb89fb
#
_cell.length_a   1.000
_cell.length_b   1.000
_cell.length_c   1.000
_cell.angle_alpha   90.00
_cell.angle_beta   90.00
_cell.angle_gamma   90.00
#
_symmetry.space_group_name_H-M   'P 1'
#
loop_
_entity.id
_entity.type
_entity.pdbx_description
1 polymer ?
#
loop_
_entity_poly.entity_id
_entity_poly.type
_entity_poly.pdbx_seq_one_letter_code
_entity_poly.pdbx_strand_id
1 'polypeptide(L)'
;MYVCRVTILCLLLSTLAAVAAFARSPIIAPILTLKDAQARDQDDMCIWLHPEDATLSTIITSDKAAAKLFVYDLEGTTLQIIPIDGKPGNIDVRRRFPLNGKNVDIVALNEREHSSILIYAVDRKTRTLSRIDNGAIKTGPSYGSTLYRSPKSGKFYAFTVADKKGEGVEQYELTDDGNGKIAGTKVRAWELGHSEGCVADDSTGFLYIAEENRGIWKVGAEPADPAPGELIAPIGTHDFTADAEGFTICYGRNGSGCLIASSQGNSQFKIFQREPPHEYLATFQVAGGEQTDGIDALNVNLGLEFPNGIFTLHNGKTAPYPVVICDLGAVKALADHAAAQTLSE
;
A
#
# COMPACT_ATOMS: atom_id res chain seq x y z
N MET A 1 -49.46 -1.90 74.50
CA MET A 1 -48.00 -2.14 74.19
C MET A 1 -47.97 -2.71 72.76
N TYR A 2 -47.78 -1.83 71.78
CA TYR A 2 -47.62 -2.21 70.39
C TYR A 2 -46.16 -2.21 70.00
N VAL A 3 -45.61 -3.38 69.55
CA VAL A 3 -44.30 -3.53 69.10
C VAL A 3 -44.32 -3.36 67.57
N CYS A 4 -43.72 -2.27 67.09
CA CYS A 4 -43.54 -1.98 65.66
C CYS A 4 -42.32 -2.76 65.15
N ARG A 5 -42.54 -3.72 64.21
CA ARG A 5 -41.44 -4.41 63.50
C ARG A 5 -41.12 -3.62 62.22
N VAL A 6 -39.92 -3.05 62.20
CA VAL A 6 -39.34 -2.42 61.02
C VAL A 6 -38.64 -3.52 60.23
N THR A 7 -39.13 -3.79 59.02
CA THR A 7 -38.48 -4.70 58.06
C THR A 7 -37.52 -3.88 57.17
N ILE A 8 -36.24 -4.09 57.31
CA ILE A 8 -35.23 -3.48 56.44
C ILE A 8 -35.10 -4.35 55.19
N LEU A 9 -35.50 -3.78 54.05
CA LEU A 9 -35.36 -4.40 52.74
C LEU A 9 -33.97 -3.99 52.16
N CYS A 10 -32.99 -4.89 52.23
CA CYS A 10 -31.73 -4.70 51.53
C CYS A 10 -31.86 -4.92 50.05
N LEU A 11 -31.87 -3.86 49.24
CA LEU A 11 -31.70 -3.93 47.80
C LEU A 11 -30.20 -4.20 47.50
N LEU A 12 -29.89 -5.42 47.06
CA LEU A 12 -28.62 -5.76 46.43
C LEU A 12 -28.68 -5.26 44.97
N LEU A 13 -28.06 -4.13 44.68
CA LEU A 13 -27.71 -3.72 43.33
C LEU A 13 -26.55 -4.59 42.85
N SER A 14 -26.84 -5.60 42.04
CA SER A 14 -25.83 -6.31 41.26
C SER A 14 -25.45 -5.46 40.05
N THR A 15 -24.34 -4.74 40.14
CA THR A 15 -23.67 -4.11 38.98
C THR A 15 -23.06 -5.21 38.13
N LEU A 16 -23.76 -5.58 37.04
CA LEU A 16 -23.15 -6.33 35.97
C LEU A 16 -22.11 -5.42 35.29
N ALA A 17 -20.83 -5.57 35.64
CA ALA A 17 -19.74 -5.04 34.86
C ALA A 17 -19.67 -5.89 33.57
N ALA A 18 -20.16 -5.34 32.47
CA ALA A 18 -19.90 -5.90 31.14
C ALA A 18 -18.38 -5.79 30.88
N VAL A 19 -17.66 -6.87 31.10
CA VAL A 19 -16.30 -7.01 30.61
C VAL A 19 -16.42 -7.08 29.11
N ALA A 20 -16.14 -5.97 28.41
CA ALA A 20 -15.96 -5.97 26.97
C ALA A 20 -14.76 -6.90 26.70
N ALA A 21 -15.05 -8.12 26.27
CA ALA A 21 -14.04 -9.00 25.73
C ALA A 21 -13.49 -8.31 24.48
N PHE A 22 -12.29 -7.77 24.55
CA PHE A 22 -11.55 -7.33 23.37
C PHE A 22 -11.42 -8.57 22.45
N ALA A 23 -12.27 -8.67 21.45
CA ALA A 23 -12.15 -9.71 20.45
C ALA A 23 -10.78 -9.52 19.79
N ARG A 24 -9.98 -10.58 19.82
CA ARG A 24 -8.67 -10.55 19.14
C ARG A 24 -8.92 -10.29 17.66
N SER A 25 -8.08 -9.43 17.06
CA SER A 25 -8.12 -9.18 15.62
C SER A 25 -8.04 -10.51 14.85
N PRO A 26 -8.89 -10.73 13.83
CA PRO A 26 -8.82 -11.93 12.99
C PRO A 26 -7.43 -12.11 12.40
N ILE A 27 -6.97 -13.36 12.32
CA ILE A 27 -5.68 -13.71 11.73
C ILE A 27 -5.95 -14.40 10.39
N ILE A 28 -5.48 -13.81 9.30
CA ILE A 28 -5.57 -14.38 7.95
C ILE A 28 -4.36 -15.27 7.72
N ALA A 29 -4.60 -16.49 7.21
CA ALA A 29 -3.53 -17.41 6.82
C ALA A 29 -2.96 -17.04 5.45
N PRO A 30 -1.64 -17.10 5.25
CA PRO A 30 -1.04 -16.93 3.93
C PRO A 30 -1.33 -18.13 3.04
N ILE A 31 -1.41 -17.88 1.73
CA ILE A 31 -1.48 -18.92 0.69
C ILE A 31 -0.06 -19.25 0.20
N LEU A 32 0.76 -18.22 0.01
CA LEU A 32 2.10 -18.36 -0.55
C LEU A 32 3.07 -17.40 0.16
N THR A 33 4.34 -17.80 0.23
CA THR A 33 5.45 -16.95 0.62
C THR A 33 6.50 -16.99 -0.48
N LEU A 34 6.85 -15.84 -1.03
CA LEU A 34 7.87 -15.73 -2.08
C LEU A 34 9.25 -16.06 -1.52
N LYS A 35 9.98 -16.92 -2.20
CA LYS A 35 11.29 -17.38 -1.77
C LYS A 35 12.27 -17.39 -2.94
N ASP A 36 13.38 -16.67 -2.77
CA ASP A 36 14.53 -16.74 -3.65
C ASP A 36 15.81 -16.78 -2.82
N ALA A 37 16.79 -17.57 -3.24
CA ALA A 37 18.06 -17.72 -2.51
C ALA A 37 18.89 -16.42 -2.45
N GLN A 38 18.62 -15.48 -3.35
CA GLN A 38 19.28 -14.18 -3.42
C GLN A 38 18.51 -13.07 -2.70
N ALA A 39 17.27 -13.31 -2.28
CA ALA A 39 16.49 -12.35 -1.51
C ALA A 39 17.07 -12.16 -0.09
N ARG A 40 17.01 -10.92 0.40
CA ARG A 40 17.54 -10.54 1.72
C ARG A 40 16.55 -9.70 2.53
N ASP A 41 15.80 -8.79 1.85
CA ASP A 41 14.83 -7.90 2.49
C ASP A 41 13.93 -7.30 1.40
N GLN A 42 12.85 -8.03 1.06
CA GLN A 42 11.90 -7.64 0.00
C GLN A 42 10.89 -6.64 0.56
N ASP A 43 11.32 -5.42 0.74
CA ASP A 43 10.72 -4.34 1.50
C ASP A 43 9.36 -3.88 0.98
N ASP A 44 9.24 -3.74 -0.34
CA ASP A 44 8.01 -3.30 -0.98
C ASP A 44 7.74 -4.07 -2.28
N MET A 45 6.50 -4.02 -2.75
CA MET A 45 6.06 -4.74 -3.93
C MET A 45 4.93 -4.03 -4.67
N CYS A 46 4.81 -4.33 -5.97
CA CYS A 46 3.64 -4.01 -6.76
C CYS A 46 3.18 -5.22 -7.58
N ILE A 47 1.89 -5.24 -7.94
CA ILE A 47 1.27 -6.33 -8.69
C ILE A 47 0.95 -5.85 -10.10
N TRP A 48 1.68 -6.34 -11.09
CA TRP A 48 1.37 -6.06 -12.49
C TRP A 48 0.30 -7.03 -12.99
N LEU A 49 -0.88 -6.50 -13.35
CA LEU A 49 -1.96 -7.26 -13.97
C LEU A 49 -1.69 -7.45 -15.46
N HIS A 50 -1.53 -8.70 -15.89
CA HIS A 50 -1.38 -9.01 -17.31
C HIS A 50 -2.67 -8.63 -18.08
N PRO A 51 -2.56 -7.85 -19.20
CA PRO A 51 -3.72 -7.24 -19.84
C PRO A 51 -4.65 -8.21 -20.56
N GLU A 52 -4.17 -9.39 -20.95
CA GLU A 52 -4.91 -10.37 -21.77
C GLU A 52 -5.25 -11.65 -20.97
N ASP A 53 -4.39 -12.04 -20.03
CA ASP A 53 -4.57 -13.24 -19.21
C ASP A 53 -4.14 -12.96 -17.77
N ALA A 54 -5.10 -12.78 -16.89
CA ALA A 54 -4.85 -12.44 -15.50
C ALA A 54 -4.02 -13.50 -14.76
N THR A 55 -3.99 -14.75 -15.19
CA THR A 55 -3.17 -15.82 -14.60
C THR A 55 -1.67 -15.64 -14.89
N LEU A 56 -1.31 -14.81 -15.86
CA LEU A 56 0.05 -14.45 -16.21
C LEU A 56 0.54 -13.16 -15.50
N SER A 57 -0.22 -12.64 -14.55
CA SER A 57 0.18 -11.49 -13.74
C SER A 57 1.45 -11.79 -12.95
N THR A 58 2.15 -10.73 -12.51
CA THR A 58 3.41 -10.89 -11.76
C THR A 58 3.43 -10.02 -10.52
N ILE A 59 4.18 -10.47 -9.53
CA ILE A 59 4.51 -9.71 -8.33
C ILE A 59 5.95 -9.23 -8.50
N ILE A 60 6.16 -7.94 -8.39
CA ILE A 60 7.47 -7.32 -8.57
C ILE A 60 7.87 -6.72 -7.23
N THR A 61 9.00 -7.14 -6.69
CA THR A 61 9.47 -6.72 -5.36
C THR A 61 10.77 -5.92 -5.47
N SER A 62 10.92 -4.94 -4.60
CA SER A 62 12.18 -4.25 -4.34
C SER A 62 12.85 -4.84 -3.10
N ASP A 63 14.12 -5.22 -3.21
CA ASP A 63 14.90 -5.75 -2.09
C ASP A 63 15.98 -4.75 -1.69
N LYS A 64 15.74 -4.04 -0.59
CA LYS A 64 16.61 -2.96 -0.12
C LYS A 64 17.98 -3.43 0.36
N ALA A 65 18.08 -4.69 0.83
CA ALA A 65 19.31 -5.24 1.36
C ALA A 65 20.13 -6.01 0.30
N ALA A 66 19.45 -6.64 -0.67
CA ALA A 66 20.13 -7.30 -1.79
C ALA A 66 20.46 -6.32 -2.93
N ALA A 67 19.96 -5.09 -2.92
CA ALA A 67 20.03 -4.11 -4.01
C ALA A 67 19.54 -4.72 -5.34
N LYS A 68 18.33 -5.26 -5.34
CA LYS A 68 17.74 -5.99 -6.47
C LYS A 68 16.25 -5.75 -6.61
N LEU A 69 15.75 -5.94 -7.83
CA LEU A 69 14.34 -6.22 -8.09
C LEU A 69 14.20 -7.71 -8.41
N PHE A 70 13.08 -8.29 -7.95
CA PHE A 70 12.67 -9.63 -8.31
C PHE A 70 11.32 -9.57 -9.01
N VAL A 71 11.14 -10.32 -10.08
CA VAL A 71 9.87 -10.53 -10.74
C VAL A 71 9.47 -11.98 -10.54
N TYR A 72 8.30 -12.19 -9.92
CA TYR A 72 7.73 -13.51 -9.65
C TYR A 72 6.46 -13.73 -10.45
N ASP A 73 6.19 -14.98 -10.86
CA ASP A 73 4.85 -15.37 -11.26
C ASP A 73 3.95 -15.60 -10.03
N LEU A 74 2.69 -15.95 -10.26
CA LEU A 74 1.72 -16.16 -9.19
C LEU A 74 1.95 -17.47 -8.42
N GLU A 75 2.77 -18.40 -8.94
CA GLU A 75 3.20 -19.61 -8.26
C GLU A 75 4.45 -19.37 -7.38
N GLY A 76 5.03 -18.17 -7.44
CA GLY A 76 6.23 -17.79 -6.69
C GLY A 76 7.54 -18.17 -7.38
N THR A 77 7.49 -18.52 -8.67
CA THR A 77 8.70 -18.78 -9.46
C THR A 77 9.35 -17.47 -9.85
N THR A 78 10.64 -17.31 -9.62
CA THR A 78 11.40 -16.15 -10.03
C THR A 78 11.59 -16.15 -11.55
N LEU A 79 11.01 -15.14 -12.22
CA LEU A 79 11.13 -14.95 -13.67
C LEU A 79 12.35 -14.10 -14.05
N GLN A 80 12.68 -13.11 -13.21
CA GLN A 80 13.80 -12.21 -13.43
C GLN A 80 14.35 -11.65 -12.13
N ILE A 81 15.66 -11.44 -12.10
CA ILE A 81 16.36 -10.71 -11.04
C ILE A 81 17.15 -9.58 -11.71
N ILE A 82 16.99 -8.34 -11.23
CA ILE A 82 17.63 -7.15 -11.77
C ILE A 82 18.48 -6.52 -10.66
N PRO A 83 19.80 -6.43 -10.83
CA PRO A 83 20.64 -5.68 -9.90
C PRO A 83 20.36 -4.18 -10.03
N ILE A 84 20.29 -3.49 -8.89
CA ILE A 84 20.15 -2.04 -8.80
C ILE A 84 21.47 -1.44 -8.32
N ASP A 85 21.92 -0.40 -8.98
CA ASP A 85 23.02 0.43 -8.49
C ASP A 85 22.42 1.40 -7.44
N GLY A 86 22.68 1.10 -6.17
CA GLY A 86 22.14 1.81 -5.03
C GLY A 86 21.10 1.02 -4.21
N LYS A 87 20.27 1.72 -3.44
CA LYS A 87 19.29 1.15 -2.54
C LYS A 87 17.87 1.36 -3.08
N PRO A 88 17.20 0.33 -3.62
CA PRO A 88 15.80 0.45 -4.04
C PRO A 88 14.89 0.72 -2.83
N GLY A 89 13.90 1.59 -3.02
CA GLY A 89 12.82 1.87 -2.10
C GLY A 89 11.49 1.32 -2.60
N ASN A 90 10.39 2.07 -2.39
CA ASN A 90 9.06 1.65 -2.78
C ASN A 90 8.90 1.57 -4.30
N ILE A 91 8.05 0.65 -4.73
CA ILE A 91 7.88 0.30 -6.14
C ILE A 91 6.38 0.30 -6.49
N ASP A 92 6.04 0.87 -7.65
CA ASP A 92 4.65 0.93 -8.11
C ASP A 92 4.54 0.72 -9.63
N VAL A 93 3.35 0.36 -10.10
CA VAL A 93 3.08 0.03 -11.49
C VAL A 93 1.92 0.84 -12.05
N ARG A 94 2.08 1.37 -13.26
CA ARG A 94 0.97 1.95 -14.02
C ARG A 94 0.98 1.44 -15.45
N ARG A 95 -0.22 1.26 -15.99
CA ARG A 95 -0.39 0.74 -17.35
C ARG A 95 -0.59 1.85 -18.37
N ARG A 96 -0.18 1.57 -19.62
CA ARG A 96 -0.49 2.37 -20.79
C ARG A 96 0.15 3.76 -20.80
N PHE A 97 1.39 3.87 -20.33
CA PHE A 97 2.20 5.08 -20.50
C PHE A 97 2.48 5.27 -22.01
N PRO A 98 2.26 6.47 -22.56
CA PRO A 98 2.55 6.75 -23.98
C PRO A 98 4.07 6.95 -24.16
N LEU A 99 4.72 6.02 -24.84
CA LEU A 99 6.14 6.09 -25.11
C LEU A 99 6.39 5.76 -26.60
N ASN A 100 7.00 6.68 -27.33
CA ASN A 100 7.36 6.52 -28.74
C ASN A 100 6.18 6.02 -29.62
N GLY A 101 5.02 6.66 -29.43
CA GLY A 101 3.77 6.33 -30.14
C GLY A 101 3.10 5.00 -29.76
N LYS A 102 3.58 4.32 -28.72
CA LYS A 102 3.01 3.07 -28.19
C LYS A 102 2.60 3.24 -26.73
N ASN A 103 1.71 2.37 -26.27
CA ASN A 103 1.38 2.26 -24.85
C ASN A 103 2.24 1.17 -24.21
N VAL A 104 3.03 1.53 -23.20
CA VAL A 104 3.82 0.61 -22.38
C VAL A 104 3.31 0.58 -20.95
N ASP A 105 3.42 -0.56 -20.28
CA ASP A 105 3.19 -0.64 -18.85
C ASP A 105 4.51 -0.36 -18.15
N ILE A 106 4.49 0.53 -17.17
CA ILE A 106 5.69 1.01 -16.49
C ILE A 106 5.68 0.61 -15.02
N VAL A 107 6.86 0.26 -14.53
CA VAL A 107 7.17 0.07 -13.12
C VAL A 107 8.18 1.13 -12.72
N ALA A 108 7.92 1.85 -11.65
CA ALA A 108 8.84 2.88 -11.14
C ALA A 108 9.13 2.65 -9.67
N LEU A 109 10.34 3.03 -9.26
CA LEU A 109 10.76 3.00 -7.86
C LEU A 109 11.64 4.21 -7.56
N ASN A 110 11.66 4.64 -6.30
CA ASN A 110 12.68 5.55 -5.84
C ASN A 110 13.96 4.77 -5.50
N GLU A 111 15.08 5.30 -5.89
CA GLU A 111 16.40 4.80 -5.54
C GLU A 111 17.00 5.78 -4.52
N ARG A 112 17.25 5.29 -3.31
CA ARG A 112 17.47 6.12 -2.09
C ARG A 112 18.91 6.62 -1.95
N GLU A 113 19.87 5.88 -2.49
CA GLU A 113 21.31 6.21 -2.33
C GLU A 113 21.72 7.39 -3.22
N HIS A 114 21.24 7.39 -4.48
CA HIS A 114 21.55 8.45 -5.45
C HIS A 114 20.41 9.45 -5.65
N SER A 115 19.35 9.34 -4.85
CA SER A 115 18.15 10.20 -4.89
C SER A 115 17.61 10.33 -6.31
N SER A 116 17.05 9.26 -6.83
CA SER A 116 16.54 9.18 -8.20
C SER A 116 15.30 8.33 -8.34
N ILE A 117 14.58 8.48 -9.45
CA ILE A 117 13.50 7.59 -9.86
C ILE A 117 14.00 6.73 -11.00
N LEU A 118 13.89 5.43 -10.85
CA LEU A 118 14.19 4.44 -11.88
C LEU A 118 12.88 3.95 -12.49
N ILE A 119 12.82 3.83 -13.82
CA ILE A 119 11.59 3.40 -14.53
C ILE A 119 11.91 2.27 -15.48
N TYR A 120 11.07 1.24 -15.45
CA TYR A 120 11.15 0.06 -16.29
C TYR A 120 9.89 -0.12 -17.13
N ALA A 121 10.02 -0.61 -18.36
CA ALA A 121 8.90 -1.12 -19.14
C ALA A 121 8.71 -2.61 -18.86
N VAL A 122 7.46 -3.04 -18.80
CA VAL A 122 7.10 -4.45 -18.74
C VAL A 122 6.95 -5.01 -20.16
N ASP A 123 7.71 -6.04 -20.50
CA ASP A 123 7.45 -6.85 -21.69
C ASP A 123 6.32 -7.83 -21.38
N ARG A 124 5.18 -7.68 -22.07
CA ARG A 124 3.98 -8.49 -21.82
C ARG A 124 4.12 -9.96 -22.16
N LYS A 125 5.01 -10.31 -23.10
CA LYS A 125 5.21 -11.69 -23.54
C LYS A 125 6.14 -12.47 -22.62
N THR A 126 7.25 -11.84 -22.23
CA THR A 126 8.25 -12.46 -21.37
C THR A 126 8.00 -12.20 -19.90
N ARG A 127 7.15 -11.21 -19.58
CA ARG A 127 6.85 -10.74 -18.21
C ARG A 127 8.09 -10.22 -17.51
N THR A 128 9.03 -9.66 -18.26
CA THR A 128 10.30 -9.13 -17.78
C THR A 128 10.35 -7.61 -17.87
N LEU A 129 11.25 -7.01 -17.11
CA LEU A 129 11.46 -5.57 -17.02
C LEU A 129 12.70 -5.13 -17.79
N SER A 130 12.61 -3.99 -18.45
CA SER A 130 13.76 -3.32 -19.07
C SER A 130 13.77 -1.85 -18.72
N ARG A 131 14.95 -1.31 -18.32
CA ARG A 131 15.10 0.08 -17.88
C ARG A 131 14.88 1.07 -19.01
N ILE A 132 13.98 2.03 -18.81
CA ILE A 132 13.56 3.01 -19.83
C ILE A 132 13.58 4.46 -19.35
N ASP A 133 13.96 4.78 -18.11
CA ASP A 133 14.25 6.17 -17.74
C ASP A 133 15.52 6.68 -18.46
N ASN A 134 15.64 7.98 -18.58
CA ASN A 134 16.80 8.62 -19.22
C ASN A 134 17.99 8.85 -18.27
N GLY A 135 17.91 8.37 -17.01
CA GLY A 135 18.94 8.52 -15.99
C GLY A 135 19.03 9.90 -15.33
N ALA A 136 18.13 10.84 -15.68
CA ALA A 136 18.20 12.22 -15.23
C ALA A 136 17.10 12.60 -14.21
N ILE A 137 16.23 11.68 -13.80
CA ILE A 137 15.15 11.98 -12.85
C ILE A 137 15.72 12.00 -11.44
N LYS A 138 16.19 13.19 -11.00
CA LYS A 138 16.76 13.38 -9.66
C LYS A 138 15.71 13.92 -8.72
N THR A 139 15.73 13.41 -7.48
CA THR A 139 14.82 13.77 -6.39
C THR A 139 15.58 14.38 -5.22
N GLY A 140 14.86 14.92 -4.26
CA GLY A 140 15.37 15.05 -2.90
C GLY A 140 15.56 13.68 -2.23
N PRO A 141 16.15 13.62 -1.02
CA PRO A 141 16.19 12.40 -0.23
C PRO A 141 14.76 11.88 0.00
N SER A 142 14.51 10.65 -0.45
CA SER A 142 13.17 10.05 -0.39
C SER A 142 13.19 8.70 0.30
N TYR A 143 12.09 8.37 0.98
CA TYR A 143 11.88 7.07 1.62
C TYR A 143 10.98 6.19 0.78
N GLY A 144 9.80 6.68 0.40
CA GLY A 144 8.85 5.97 -0.43
C GLY A 144 8.50 6.68 -1.74
N SER A 145 7.76 6.00 -2.59
CA SER A 145 7.28 6.52 -3.88
C SER A 145 6.03 5.80 -4.38
N THR A 146 5.27 6.50 -5.25
CA THR A 146 4.15 5.93 -5.99
C THR A 146 4.00 6.60 -7.35
N LEU A 147 3.29 5.96 -8.26
CA LEU A 147 2.89 6.52 -9.54
C LEU A 147 1.47 7.06 -9.48
N TYR A 148 1.16 8.01 -10.33
CA TYR A 148 -0.18 8.57 -10.50
C TYR A 148 -0.48 8.81 -11.98
N ARG A 149 -1.67 8.42 -12.41
CA ARG A 149 -2.19 8.83 -13.71
C ARG A 149 -3.41 9.73 -13.49
N SER A 150 -3.29 11.00 -13.88
CA SER A 150 -4.38 11.97 -13.74
C SER A 150 -5.64 11.54 -14.50
N PRO A 151 -6.80 11.44 -13.85
CA PRO A 151 -8.07 11.21 -14.54
C PRO A 151 -8.53 12.44 -15.33
N LYS A 152 -7.99 13.65 -15.01
CA LYS A 152 -8.35 14.89 -15.66
C LYS A 152 -7.58 15.13 -16.95
N SER A 153 -6.26 14.87 -16.94
CA SER A 153 -5.37 15.19 -18.07
C SER A 153 -4.86 13.94 -18.80
N GLY A 154 -4.94 12.77 -18.18
CA GLY A 154 -4.32 11.55 -18.68
C GLY A 154 -2.80 11.50 -18.52
N LYS A 155 -2.18 12.57 -17.99
CA LYS A 155 -0.74 12.66 -17.74
C LYS A 155 -0.32 11.71 -16.61
N PHE A 156 0.95 11.34 -16.64
CA PHE A 156 1.56 10.47 -15.63
C PHE A 156 2.48 11.26 -14.74
N TYR A 157 2.46 10.91 -13.46
CA TYR A 157 3.31 11.51 -12.45
C TYR A 157 3.91 10.44 -11.56
N ALA A 158 5.06 10.77 -10.97
CA ALA A 158 5.61 10.04 -9.84
C ALA A 158 5.63 10.97 -8.62
N PHE A 159 5.34 10.40 -7.46
CA PHE A 159 5.55 11.07 -6.18
C PHE A 159 6.69 10.39 -5.44
N THR A 160 7.49 11.18 -4.74
CA THR A 160 8.40 10.70 -3.70
C THR A 160 8.04 11.34 -2.38
N VAL A 161 8.15 10.58 -1.28
CA VAL A 161 7.80 11.04 0.06
C VAL A 161 9.04 11.07 0.96
N ALA A 162 8.96 11.89 2.01
CA ALA A 162 10.11 12.35 2.78
C ALA A 162 10.85 11.26 3.55
N ASP A 163 12.17 11.22 3.42
CA ASP A 163 13.09 10.71 4.44
C ASP A 163 13.17 11.70 5.63
N LYS A 164 13.73 11.26 6.78
CA LYS A 164 13.97 12.10 7.98
C LYS A 164 14.76 13.37 7.70
N LYS A 165 15.53 13.37 6.62
CA LYS A 165 16.36 14.48 6.15
C LYS A 165 15.83 15.16 4.90
N GLY A 166 14.66 14.71 4.39
CA GLY A 166 14.07 15.18 3.15
C GLY A 166 13.26 16.48 3.32
N GLU A 167 12.88 17.04 2.19
CA GLU A 167 12.10 18.27 2.11
C GLU A 167 10.59 18.03 2.02
N GLY A 168 10.12 16.81 2.30
CA GLY A 168 8.71 16.45 2.23
C GLY A 168 8.36 15.65 0.97
N VAL A 169 7.25 16.01 0.33
CA VAL A 169 6.73 15.31 -0.85
C VAL A 169 7.12 16.07 -2.12
N GLU A 170 7.59 15.35 -3.12
CA GLU A 170 7.86 15.88 -4.44
C GLU A 170 7.01 15.18 -5.50
N GLN A 171 6.52 15.93 -6.49
CA GLN A 171 5.76 15.41 -7.62
C GLN A 171 6.48 15.71 -8.92
N TYR A 172 6.63 14.69 -9.77
CA TYR A 172 7.30 14.75 -11.06
C TYR A 172 6.33 14.40 -12.17
N GLU A 173 6.20 15.25 -13.19
CA GLU A 173 5.51 14.89 -14.43
C GLU A 173 6.43 14.00 -15.27
N LEU A 174 5.94 12.83 -15.66
CA LEU A 174 6.66 11.85 -16.48
C LEU A 174 6.29 12.03 -17.95
N THR A 175 7.27 12.16 -18.82
CA THR A 175 7.07 12.40 -20.25
C THR A 175 7.99 11.53 -21.11
N ASP A 176 7.55 11.23 -22.34
CA ASP A 176 8.42 10.69 -23.38
C ASP A 176 9.48 11.76 -23.76
N ASP A 177 10.76 11.41 -23.73
CA ASP A 177 11.86 12.32 -24.10
C ASP A 177 12.09 12.39 -25.61
N GLY A 178 11.29 11.68 -26.41
CA GLY A 178 11.41 11.59 -27.86
C GLY A 178 12.48 10.62 -28.36
N ASN A 179 13.24 9.99 -27.47
CA ASN A 179 14.26 8.99 -27.79
C ASN A 179 13.90 7.59 -27.28
N GLY A 180 12.63 7.39 -26.91
CA GLY A 180 12.16 6.13 -26.36
C GLY A 180 12.52 5.91 -24.90
N LYS A 181 12.80 7.00 -24.17
CA LYS A 181 13.06 7.02 -22.73
C LYS A 181 12.08 7.94 -22.03
N ILE A 182 11.94 7.75 -20.72
CA ILE A 182 11.08 8.59 -19.87
C ILE A 182 11.95 9.61 -19.15
N ALA A 183 11.58 10.88 -19.29
CA ALA A 183 12.07 12.00 -18.50
C ALA A 183 11.09 12.35 -17.39
N GLY A 184 11.56 12.98 -16.31
CA GLY A 184 10.75 13.51 -15.24
C GLY A 184 11.08 14.96 -14.94
N THR A 185 10.06 15.79 -14.78
CA THR A 185 10.20 17.20 -14.40
C THR A 185 9.44 17.45 -13.09
N LYS A 186 10.13 17.99 -12.07
CA LYS A 186 9.49 18.35 -10.79
C LYS A 186 8.48 19.49 -11.03
N VAL A 187 7.21 19.24 -10.66
CA VAL A 187 6.10 20.16 -10.87
C VAL A 187 5.50 20.70 -9.58
N ARG A 188 5.75 20.01 -8.45
CA ARG A 188 5.20 20.39 -7.14
C ARG A 188 6.08 19.81 -6.03
N ALA A 189 6.15 20.51 -4.88
CA ALA A 189 6.71 20.01 -3.64
C ALA A 189 6.03 20.70 -2.45
N TRP A 190 5.99 19.99 -1.29
CA TRP A 190 5.50 20.53 -0.02
C TRP A 190 6.11 19.79 1.16
N GLU A 191 6.11 20.42 2.32
CA GLU A 191 6.63 19.83 3.54
C GLU A 191 5.67 18.78 4.11
N LEU A 192 6.22 17.65 4.50
CA LEU A 192 5.58 16.60 5.27
C LEU A 192 6.65 15.89 6.11
N GLY A 193 6.26 15.28 7.23
CA GLY A 193 7.19 14.51 8.08
C GLY A 193 7.64 13.22 7.44
N HIS A 194 8.42 12.43 8.18
CA HIS A 194 8.93 11.13 7.75
C HIS A 194 7.79 10.22 7.31
N SER A 195 7.82 9.76 6.07
CA SER A 195 6.76 9.01 5.43
C SER A 195 7.34 7.95 4.52
N GLU A 196 6.76 6.77 4.48
CA GLU A 196 7.16 5.71 3.56
C GLU A 196 6.01 5.28 2.66
N GLY A 197 4.94 4.71 3.21
CA GLY A 197 3.81 4.24 2.43
C GLY A 197 3.08 5.38 1.74
N CYS A 198 2.89 5.26 0.43
CA CYS A 198 2.03 6.17 -0.30
C CYS A 198 1.39 5.47 -1.49
N VAL A 199 0.15 5.87 -1.81
CA VAL A 199 -0.59 5.35 -2.96
C VAL A 199 -1.47 6.43 -3.57
N ALA A 200 -1.50 6.51 -4.90
CA ALA A 200 -2.37 7.42 -5.60
C ALA A 200 -3.60 6.71 -6.17
N ASP A 201 -4.77 7.29 -5.96
CA ASP A 201 -6.04 6.85 -6.52
C ASP A 201 -6.29 7.55 -7.86
N ASP A 202 -5.94 6.88 -8.94
CA ASP A 202 -6.08 7.38 -10.30
C ASP A 202 -7.53 7.68 -10.69
N SER A 203 -8.53 7.14 -10.01
CA SER A 203 -9.93 7.37 -10.35
C SER A 203 -10.55 8.57 -9.66
N THR A 204 -10.07 8.92 -8.46
CA THR A 204 -10.56 10.05 -7.67
C THR A 204 -9.62 11.25 -7.69
N GLY A 205 -8.35 11.06 -8.08
CA GLY A 205 -7.35 12.11 -8.14
C GLY A 205 -6.82 12.51 -6.76
N PHE A 206 -6.74 11.55 -5.83
CA PHE A 206 -6.15 11.76 -4.51
C PHE A 206 -4.89 10.93 -4.32
N LEU A 207 -3.97 11.48 -3.56
CA LEU A 207 -2.79 10.81 -3.03
C LEU A 207 -2.99 10.58 -1.53
N TYR A 208 -2.72 9.37 -1.07
CA TYR A 208 -2.68 9.02 0.34
C TYR A 208 -1.23 8.80 0.75
N ILE A 209 -0.85 9.32 1.92
CA ILE A 209 0.52 9.26 2.43
C ILE A 209 0.48 8.84 3.90
N ALA A 210 1.25 7.82 4.24
CA ALA A 210 1.47 7.39 5.61
C ALA A 210 2.66 8.16 6.22
N GLU A 211 2.36 9.15 7.07
CA GLU A 211 3.36 9.80 7.92
C GLU A 211 3.51 8.97 9.19
N GLU A 212 4.68 8.35 9.40
CA GLU A 212 4.91 7.26 10.35
C GLU A 212 4.33 7.51 11.74
N ASN A 213 4.56 8.70 12.29
CA ASN A 213 4.16 9.05 13.66
C ASN A 213 2.84 9.83 13.74
N ARG A 214 2.17 10.07 12.62
CA ARG A 214 0.93 10.85 12.59
C ARG A 214 -0.26 10.11 12.01
N GLY A 215 -0.05 9.27 11.00
CA GLY A 215 -1.11 8.51 10.34
C GLY A 215 -1.27 8.84 8.85
N ILE A 216 -2.45 8.61 8.32
CA ILE A 216 -2.71 8.69 6.88
C ILE A 216 -3.24 10.07 6.50
N TRP A 217 -2.51 10.73 5.61
CA TRP A 217 -2.91 11.97 4.95
C TRP A 217 -3.58 11.69 3.61
N LYS A 218 -4.58 12.49 3.28
CA LYS A 218 -5.21 12.55 1.95
C LYS A 218 -4.99 13.93 1.36
N VAL A 219 -4.42 13.99 0.18
CA VAL A 219 -4.12 15.24 -0.54
C VAL A 219 -4.54 15.12 -2.00
N GLY A 220 -4.94 16.20 -2.64
CA GLY A 220 -5.19 16.18 -4.08
C GLY A 220 -3.92 15.87 -4.86
N ALA A 221 -4.01 14.99 -5.87
CA ALA A 221 -2.88 14.49 -6.63
C ALA A 221 -2.56 15.30 -7.90
N GLU A 222 -3.39 16.29 -8.26
CA GLU A 222 -3.06 17.17 -9.38
C GLU A 222 -2.01 18.23 -8.98
N PRO A 223 -1.14 18.65 -9.89
CA PRO A 223 -0.09 19.62 -9.58
C PRO A 223 -0.57 20.95 -8.99
N ALA A 224 -1.79 21.37 -9.31
CA ALA A 224 -2.39 22.61 -8.83
C ALA A 224 -3.23 22.45 -7.55
N ASP A 225 -3.40 21.24 -7.04
CA ASP A 225 -4.20 21.00 -5.84
C ASP A 225 -3.48 21.52 -4.58
N PRO A 226 -4.21 22.01 -3.55
CA PRO A 226 -3.58 22.47 -2.32
C PRO A 226 -2.95 21.33 -1.50
N ALA A 227 -1.95 21.67 -0.69
CA ALA A 227 -1.28 20.77 0.27
C ALA A 227 -1.15 21.48 1.63
N PRO A 228 -0.99 20.71 2.75
CA PRO A 228 -0.67 19.28 2.85
C PRO A 228 -1.87 18.33 2.77
N GLY A 229 -3.12 18.81 2.74
CA GLY A 229 -4.32 17.99 2.73
C GLY A 229 -4.94 17.74 4.11
N GLU A 230 -5.61 16.60 4.27
CA GLU A 230 -6.38 16.22 5.46
C GLU A 230 -5.79 14.95 6.10
N LEU A 231 -5.65 14.94 7.42
CA LEU A 231 -5.29 13.73 8.19
C LEU A 231 -6.55 12.90 8.42
N ILE A 232 -6.73 11.83 7.65
CA ILE A 232 -7.97 11.01 7.64
C ILE A 232 -7.94 9.85 8.62
N ALA A 233 -6.77 9.35 9.01
CA ALA A 233 -6.62 8.24 9.95
C ALA A 233 -5.43 8.52 10.90
N PRO A 234 -5.68 9.19 12.05
CA PRO A 234 -4.60 9.50 13.00
C PRO A 234 -4.08 8.28 13.76
N ILE A 235 -2.76 8.22 14.02
CA ILE A 235 -2.17 7.31 15.00
C ILE A 235 -2.86 7.52 16.36
N GLY A 236 -3.07 6.40 17.10
CA GLY A 236 -3.76 6.38 18.38
C GLY A 236 -5.27 6.18 18.29
N THR A 237 -5.87 6.23 17.09
CA THR A 237 -7.27 5.85 16.85
C THR A 237 -7.37 4.41 16.39
N HIS A 238 -8.42 3.67 16.77
CA HIS A 238 -8.65 2.28 16.37
C HIS A 238 -7.45 1.35 16.58
N ASP A 239 -6.64 1.59 17.63
CA ASP A 239 -5.39 0.88 17.89
C ASP A 239 -4.39 0.96 16.71
N PHE A 240 -4.43 2.05 15.93
CA PHE A 240 -3.46 2.35 14.89
C PHE A 240 -2.17 2.84 15.55
N THR A 241 -1.13 2.01 15.49
CA THR A 241 0.12 2.23 16.21
C THR A 241 1.24 2.58 15.23
N ALA A 242 2.09 3.52 15.60
CA ALA A 242 3.27 3.89 14.82
C ALA A 242 4.24 2.67 14.69
N ASP A 243 4.94 2.51 13.59
CA ASP A 243 4.89 3.43 12.48
C ASP A 243 3.70 3.12 11.56
N ALA A 244 3.11 4.17 10.93
CA ALA A 244 2.21 4.00 9.81
C ALA A 244 3.07 3.78 8.57
N GLU A 245 2.98 2.59 7.97
CA GLU A 245 3.85 2.16 6.88
C GLU A 245 3.06 1.91 5.59
N GLY A 246 3.23 0.77 4.93
CA GLY A 246 2.62 0.44 3.67
C GLY A 246 1.14 0.78 3.57
N PHE A 247 0.73 1.28 2.41
CA PHE A 247 -0.64 1.70 2.16
C PHE A 247 -1.09 1.29 0.77
N THR A 248 -2.28 0.68 0.64
CA THR A 248 -2.81 0.25 -0.65
C THR A 248 -4.31 0.47 -0.78
N ILE A 249 -4.82 0.42 -2.00
CA ILE A 249 -6.22 0.58 -2.35
C ILE A 249 -6.78 -0.73 -2.89
N CYS A 250 -7.74 -1.31 -2.19
CA CYS A 250 -8.54 -2.41 -2.72
C CYS A 250 -9.74 -1.83 -3.49
N TYR A 251 -9.60 -1.71 -4.81
CA TYR A 251 -10.66 -1.17 -5.66
C TYR A 251 -11.87 -2.10 -5.71
N GLY A 252 -13.04 -1.60 -5.39
CA GLY A 252 -14.33 -2.26 -5.52
C GLY A 252 -15.04 -1.90 -6.82
N ARG A 253 -16.31 -2.31 -6.94
CA ARG A 253 -17.16 -1.95 -8.09
C ARG A 253 -17.73 -0.55 -7.93
N ASN A 254 -17.99 0.15 -9.03
CA ASN A 254 -18.67 1.45 -9.07
C ASN A 254 -18.02 2.52 -8.18
N GLY A 255 -16.69 2.50 -8.05
CA GLY A 255 -15.97 3.47 -7.23
C GLY A 255 -15.87 3.11 -5.76
N SER A 256 -16.54 2.06 -5.29
CA SER A 256 -16.39 1.55 -3.91
C SER A 256 -15.01 0.92 -3.67
N GLY A 257 -14.76 0.49 -2.45
CA GLY A 257 -13.55 -0.22 -2.09
C GLY A 257 -13.09 0.05 -0.67
N CYS A 258 -11.88 -0.35 -0.38
CA CYS A 258 -11.26 -0.05 0.90
C CYS A 258 -9.82 0.44 0.74
N LEU A 259 -9.37 1.15 1.76
CA LEU A 259 -7.99 1.55 1.99
C LEU A 259 -7.44 0.61 3.06
N ILE A 260 -6.22 0.11 2.87
CA ILE A 260 -5.57 -0.77 3.83
C ILE A 260 -4.24 -0.14 4.23
N ALA A 261 -4.02 0.01 5.53
CA ALA A 261 -2.81 0.58 6.11
C ALA A 261 -2.09 -0.44 6.99
N SER A 262 -0.77 -0.53 6.88
CA SER A 262 0.07 -1.23 7.84
C SER A 262 0.22 -0.41 9.12
N SER A 263 -0.11 -1.02 10.26
CA SER A 263 0.16 -0.56 11.61
C SER A 263 1.35 -1.38 12.13
N GLN A 264 2.57 -0.96 11.75
CA GLN A 264 3.78 -1.76 11.92
C GLN A 264 4.06 -2.07 13.39
N GLY A 265 3.91 -1.07 14.29
CA GLY A 265 4.25 -1.19 15.69
C GLY A 265 3.48 -2.26 16.46
N ASN A 266 2.28 -2.65 16.00
CA ASN A 266 1.52 -3.76 16.58
C ASN A 266 1.24 -4.91 15.60
N SER A 267 1.90 -4.89 14.43
CA SER A 267 1.80 -5.92 13.39
C SER A 267 0.35 -6.19 12.99
N GLN A 268 -0.43 -5.13 12.76
CA GLN A 268 -1.81 -5.17 12.36
C GLN A 268 -2.02 -4.40 11.05
N PHE A 269 -3.16 -4.66 10.41
CA PHE A 269 -3.63 -3.91 9.25
C PHE A 269 -4.96 -3.26 9.58
N LYS A 270 -5.10 -1.99 9.19
CA LYS A 270 -6.33 -1.20 9.39
C LYS A 270 -7.05 -1.06 8.05
N ILE A 271 -8.34 -1.34 8.04
CA ILE A 271 -9.19 -1.19 6.87
C ILE A 271 -10.07 0.03 7.06
N PHE A 272 -10.07 0.93 6.08
CA PHE A 272 -10.95 2.09 6.04
C PHE A 272 -11.79 2.05 4.76
N GLN A 273 -12.94 2.67 4.78
CA GLN A 273 -13.75 2.88 3.59
C GLN A 273 -12.98 3.77 2.60
N ARG A 274 -12.98 3.39 1.30
CA ARG A 274 -12.31 4.20 0.28
C ARG A 274 -13.02 5.53 0.04
N GLU A 275 -14.35 5.53 0.12
CA GLU A 275 -15.18 6.72 -0.03
C GLU A 275 -15.13 7.57 1.24
N PRO A 276 -15.17 8.92 1.10
CA PRO A 276 -15.33 9.79 2.26
C PRO A 276 -16.59 9.47 3.07
N PRO A 277 -16.54 9.56 4.39
CA PRO A 277 -15.45 10.18 5.20
C PRO A 277 -14.30 9.23 5.58
N HIS A 278 -14.09 8.12 4.89
CA HIS A 278 -13.05 7.13 5.15
C HIS A 278 -13.22 6.44 6.51
N GLU A 279 -14.43 6.02 6.81
CA GLU A 279 -14.75 5.38 8.08
C GLU A 279 -13.88 4.13 8.29
N TYR A 280 -13.46 3.94 9.54
CA TYR A 280 -12.80 2.71 9.95
C TYR A 280 -13.76 1.53 9.86
N LEU A 281 -13.32 0.45 9.23
CA LEU A 281 -14.11 -0.76 9.04
C LEU A 281 -13.65 -1.91 9.94
N ALA A 282 -12.37 -2.26 9.88
CA ALA A 282 -11.88 -3.44 10.59
C ALA A 282 -10.37 -3.37 10.85
N THR A 283 -9.92 -4.25 11.75
CA THR A 283 -8.50 -4.58 11.95
C THR A 283 -8.29 -6.07 11.75
N PHE A 284 -7.17 -6.44 11.11
CA PHE A 284 -6.75 -7.84 10.99
C PHE A 284 -5.24 -8.00 11.15
N GLN A 285 -4.80 -9.23 11.28
CA GLN A 285 -3.40 -9.66 11.26
C GLN A 285 -3.21 -10.72 10.19
N VAL A 286 -1.97 -10.93 9.78
CA VAL A 286 -1.59 -12.04 8.88
C VAL A 286 -0.57 -12.92 9.58
N ALA A 287 -0.76 -14.21 9.53
CA ALA A 287 0.21 -15.15 10.07
C ALA A 287 1.53 -15.08 9.27
N GLY A 288 2.64 -14.74 9.94
CA GLY A 288 3.92 -14.48 9.29
C GLY A 288 4.02 -13.12 8.58
N GLY A 289 3.10 -12.20 8.86
CA GLY A 289 3.14 -10.81 8.38
C GLY A 289 3.29 -9.85 9.56
N GLU A 290 4.49 -9.79 10.13
CA GLU A 290 4.79 -8.96 11.28
C GLU A 290 5.78 -7.85 10.91
N GLN A 291 5.66 -6.68 11.54
CA GLN A 291 6.51 -5.49 11.28
C GLN A 291 6.58 -5.16 9.78
N THR A 292 5.39 -5.08 9.17
CA THR A 292 5.22 -4.96 7.72
C THR A 292 5.50 -3.52 7.27
N ASP A 293 6.42 -3.37 6.32
CA ASP A 293 6.67 -2.13 5.58
C ASP A 293 5.70 -2.08 4.37
N GLY A 294 6.09 -2.54 3.20
CA GLY A 294 5.27 -2.49 1.99
C GLY A 294 4.09 -3.46 1.95
N ILE A 295 3.00 -3.03 1.31
CA ILE A 295 1.80 -3.85 1.00
C ILE A 295 1.23 -3.47 -0.36
N ASP A 296 0.59 -4.44 -1.04
CA ASP A 296 -0.21 -4.15 -2.24
C ASP A 296 -1.43 -5.08 -2.32
N ALA A 297 -2.46 -4.67 -3.09
CA ALA A 297 -3.69 -5.42 -3.26
C ALA A 297 -4.23 -5.33 -4.69
N LEU A 298 -4.59 -6.48 -5.27
CA LEU A 298 -5.22 -6.56 -6.58
C LEU A 298 -6.53 -7.34 -6.50
N ASN A 299 -7.67 -6.65 -6.67
CA ASN A 299 -9.01 -7.21 -6.62
C ASN A 299 -9.48 -7.68 -8.01
N VAL A 300 -8.81 -8.69 -8.55
CA VAL A 300 -9.12 -9.33 -9.84
C VAL A 300 -9.00 -10.83 -9.68
N ASN A 301 -9.87 -11.60 -10.35
CA ASN A 301 -9.70 -13.06 -10.41
C ASN A 301 -8.42 -13.39 -11.19
N LEU A 302 -7.45 -14.01 -10.54
CA LEU A 302 -6.13 -14.36 -11.06
C LEU A 302 -5.98 -15.87 -11.32
N GLY A 303 -7.09 -16.60 -11.42
CA GLY A 303 -7.11 -18.05 -11.62
C GLY A 303 -7.60 -18.83 -10.40
N LEU A 304 -7.41 -20.14 -10.44
CA LEU A 304 -7.95 -21.05 -9.42
C LEU A 304 -7.37 -20.83 -8.01
N GLU A 305 -6.10 -20.50 -7.93
CA GLU A 305 -5.42 -20.26 -6.64
C GLU A 305 -5.82 -18.93 -6.00
N PHE A 306 -6.14 -17.92 -6.82
CA PHE A 306 -6.48 -16.57 -6.38
C PHE A 306 -7.78 -16.05 -7.03
N PRO A 307 -8.93 -16.71 -6.83
CA PRO A 307 -10.18 -16.35 -7.49
C PRO A 307 -10.75 -14.99 -7.04
N ASN A 308 -10.35 -14.53 -5.85
CA ASN A 308 -10.80 -13.27 -5.25
C ASN A 308 -9.75 -12.14 -5.32
N GLY A 309 -8.63 -12.39 -6.02
CA GLY A 309 -7.47 -11.52 -6.02
C GLY A 309 -6.51 -11.78 -4.85
N ILE A 310 -5.48 -10.95 -4.74
CA ILE A 310 -4.41 -11.12 -3.74
C ILE A 310 -4.19 -9.87 -2.91
N PHE A 311 -3.80 -10.08 -1.67
CA PHE A 311 -3.19 -9.10 -0.78
C PHE A 311 -1.77 -9.56 -0.48
N THR A 312 -0.79 -8.71 -0.77
CA THR A 312 0.64 -8.98 -0.60
C THR A 312 1.21 -8.08 0.47
N LEU A 313 2.16 -8.59 1.26
CA LEU A 313 2.77 -7.84 2.35
C LEU A 313 4.20 -8.29 2.62
N HIS A 314 5.03 -7.37 3.07
CA HIS A 314 6.36 -7.64 3.59
C HIS A 314 6.29 -8.29 4.98
N ASN A 315 7.15 -9.27 5.26
CA ASN A 315 7.39 -9.78 6.61
C ASN A 315 8.70 -9.21 7.16
N GLY A 316 8.64 -8.10 7.85
CA GLY A 316 9.81 -7.38 8.39
C GLY A 316 10.43 -7.99 9.64
N LYS A 317 9.88 -9.09 10.18
CA LYS A 317 10.35 -9.70 11.42
C LYS A 317 11.27 -10.89 11.22
N THR A 318 11.04 -11.69 10.19
CA THR A 318 11.71 -13.00 10.04
C THR A 318 12.52 -13.05 8.75
N ALA A 319 13.84 -13.09 8.89
CA ALA A 319 14.75 -13.20 7.74
C ALA A 319 14.44 -14.45 6.88
N PRO A 320 14.57 -14.36 5.56
CA PRO A 320 15.12 -13.26 4.76
C PRO A 320 14.11 -12.16 4.42
N TYR A 321 13.16 -11.87 5.29
CA TYR A 321 12.13 -10.84 5.17
C TYR A 321 11.36 -10.94 3.84
N PRO A 322 10.63 -12.05 3.66
CA PRO A 322 9.97 -12.36 2.39
C PRO A 322 8.67 -11.60 2.20
N VAL A 323 8.18 -11.57 0.97
CA VAL A 323 6.79 -11.20 0.68
C VAL A 323 5.86 -12.39 0.93
N VAL A 324 4.76 -12.12 1.62
CA VAL A 324 3.69 -13.07 1.94
C VAL A 324 2.45 -12.70 1.13
N ILE A 325 1.72 -13.70 0.65
CA ILE A 325 0.53 -13.54 -0.20
C ILE A 325 -0.67 -14.20 0.46
N CYS A 326 -1.78 -13.44 0.56
CA CYS A 326 -3.06 -13.88 1.10
C CYS A 326 -4.18 -13.77 0.07
N ASP A 327 -5.28 -14.52 0.29
CA ASP A 327 -6.53 -14.30 -0.45
C ASP A 327 -7.15 -12.95 -0.05
N LEU A 328 -7.30 -12.05 -1.02
CA LEU A 328 -7.94 -10.76 -0.79
C LEU A 328 -9.42 -10.92 -0.40
N GLY A 329 -10.07 -12.00 -0.79
CA GLY A 329 -11.45 -12.29 -0.39
C GLY A 329 -11.62 -12.37 1.13
N ALA A 330 -10.64 -12.92 1.85
CA ALA A 330 -10.65 -12.97 3.31
C ALA A 330 -10.56 -11.56 3.94
N VAL A 331 -9.74 -10.68 3.38
CA VAL A 331 -9.63 -9.27 3.82
C VAL A 331 -10.93 -8.51 3.55
N LYS A 332 -11.49 -8.66 2.35
CA LYS A 332 -12.75 -7.99 1.95
C LYS A 332 -13.94 -8.42 2.80
N ALA A 333 -14.02 -9.70 3.16
CA ALA A 333 -15.11 -10.20 4.01
C ALA A 333 -15.17 -9.50 5.37
N LEU A 334 -14.03 -9.06 5.92
CA LEU A 334 -13.99 -8.26 7.15
C LEU A 334 -14.55 -6.85 6.93
N ALA A 335 -14.20 -6.21 5.83
CA ALA A 335 -14.73 -4.89 5.48
C ALA A 335 -16.24 -4.93 5.21
N ASP A 336 -16.71 -5.90 4.44
CA ASP A 336 -18.13 -6.07 4.10
C ASP A 336 -19.00 -6.34 5.34
N HIS A 337 -18.48 -7.16 6.27
CA HIS A 337 -19.17 -7.45 7.54
C HIS A 337 -19.33 -6.19 8.40
N ALA A 338 -18.28 -5.39 8.54
CA ALA A 338 -18.33 -4.15 9.30
C ALA A 338 -19.29 -3.12 8.67
N ALA A 339 -19.24 -2.94 7.36
CA ALA A 339 -20.13 -2.03 6.63
C ALA A 339 -21.61 -2.44 6.79
N ALA A 340 -21.92 -3.74 6.82
CA ALA A 340 -23.28 -4.24 7.02
C ALA A 340 -23.80 -3.97 8.46
N GLN A 341 -22.94 -3.98 9.47
CA GLN A 341 -23.30 -3.64 10.85
C GLN A 341 -23.64 -2.16 11.02
N THR A 342 -22.85 -1.27 10.42
CA THR A 342 -23.06 0.20 10.47
C THR A 342 -24.40 0.61 9.84
N LEU A 343 -24.87 -0.11 8.81
CA LEU A 343 -26.17 0.15 8.16
C LEU A 343 -27.39 -0.37 8.97
N SER A 344 -27.16 -1.18 9.98
CA SER A 344 -28.23 -1.79 10.82
C SER A 344 -28.46 -1.05 12.15
N GLU A 345 -27.61 -0.12 12.51
CA GLU A 345 -27.71 0.80 13.64
C GLU A 345 -28.34 2.14 13.22
#